data_ee37aff2fcdee6de38bb486f0a2e1ae2
#
_entry.id   ee37aff2fcdee6de38bb486f0a2e1ae2
#
_cell.length_a   1.000
_cell.length_b   1.000
_cell.length_c   1.000
_cell.angle_alpha   90.00
_cell.angle_beta   90.00
_cell.angle_gamma   90.00
#
_symmetry.space_group_name_H-M   'P 1'
#
loop_
_entity.id
_entity.type
_entity.pdbx_description
1 polymer ?
#
loop_
_entity_poly.entity_id
_entity_poly.type
_entity_poly.pdbx_seq_one_letter_code
_entity_poly.pdbx_strand_id
1 'polypeptide(L)'
;ASDTYPIGVTTVTFSADDGSGAKTCSMTITVLDNQDPVISGCPGNLSIAAGAACNETATWTAPTFSDNCTGGSISTSHAPGSTFSVGTTTVTYTAIDATGNTAMCSFDITVEDNVVPELACPGNISMNNDPGTCSAVVTYTTPVGTDNCASPVTAMVTVGTGSGATFPIGVTPVSYRVD
;
A
#
# COMPACT_ATOMS: atom_id res chain seq x y z
N ALA A 1 -30.52 7.24 47.48
CA ALA A 1 -30.73 6.48 46.28
C ALA A 1 -29.53 6.71 45.35
N SER A 2 -29.01 5.68 44.78
CA SER A 2 -27.95 5.74 43.76
C SER A 2 -28.66 5.68 42.41
N ASP A 3 -28.71 6.81 41.71
CA ASP A 3 -29.32 6.92 40.39
C ASP A 3 -28.25 6.74 39.30
N THR A 4 -28.60 6.07 38.20
CA THR A 4 -27.72 5.89 37.04
C THR A 4 -28.03 6.99 36.02
N TYR A 5 -27.01 7.72 35.60
CA TYR A 5 -27.14 8.79 34.61
C TYR A 5 -26.60 8.33 33.25
N PRO A 6 -27.31 8.62 32.16
CA PRO A 6 -26.81 8.29 30.80
C PRO A 6 -25.63 9.22 30.42
N ILE A 7 -24.89 8.81 29.37
CA ILE A 7 -23.90 9.65 28.74
C ILE A 7 -24.52 10.97 28.27
N GLY A 8 -23.77 12.06 28.45
CA GLY A 8 -24.20 13.42 28.13
C GLY A 8 -24.50 14.24 29.38
N VAL A 9 -25.25 15.32 29.21
CA VAL A 9 -25.57 16.27 30.25
C VAL A 9 -26.99 16.05 30.77
N THR A 10 -27.11 15.73 32.06
CA THR A 10 -28.39 15.61 32.76
C THR A 10 -28.54 16.78 33.73
N THR A 11 -29.64 17.51 33.62
CA THR A 11 -29.98 18.53 34.61
C THR A 11 -30.86 17.95 35.69
N VAL A 12 -30.42 18.04 36.94
CA VAL A 12 -31.21 17.64 38.11
C VAL A 12 -31.74 18.89 38.75
N THR A 13 -33.06 18.97 38.93
CA THR A 13 -33.73 20.09 39.58
C THR A 13 -34.36 19.64 40.88
N PHE A 14 -34.05 20.35 41.93
CA PHE A 14 -34.64 20.18 43.27
C PHE A 14 -35.71 21.23 43.46
N SER A 15 -36.81 20.87 44.06
CA SER A 15 -37.86 21.79 44.45
C SER A 15 -38.24 21.61 45.90
N ALA A 16 -38.49 22.68 46.62
CA ALA A 16 -39.06 22.71 47.93
C ALA A 16 -40.26 23.64 47.90
N ASP A 17 -41.40 23.19 48.49
CA ASP A 17 -42.63 23.94 48.58
C ASP A 17 -43.17 23.82 50.01
N ASP A 18 -43.49 24.95 50.66
CA ASP A 18 -44.06 25.01 52.01
C ASP A 18 -45.57 25.40 51.99
N GLY A 19 -46.18 25.40 50.81
CA GLY A 19 -47.60 25.77 50.57
C GLY A 19 -47.79 27.25 50.27
N SER A 20 -46.73 28.09 50.34
CA SER A 20 -46.77 29.50 49.98
C SER A 20 -46.07 29.82 48.66
N GLY A 21 -45.38 28.83 48.03
CA GLY A 21 -44.72 28.91 46.74
C GLY A 21 -43.43 28.08 46.65
N ALA A 22 -43.24 27.42 45.51
CA ALA A 22 -42.09 26.56 45.28
C ALA A 22 -40.81 27.36 45.01
N LYS A 23 -39.70 26.91 45.59
CA LYS A 23 -38.32 27.32 45.24
C LYS A 23 -37.59 26.16 44.59
N THR A 24 -36.88 26.44 43.51
CA THR A 24 -36.12 25.44 42.78
C THR A 24 -34.65 25.81 42.67
N CYS A 25 -33.78 24.79 42.66
CA CYS A 25 -32.39 24.93 42.24
C CYS A 25 -32.03 23.76 41.34
N SER A 26 -31.12 24.00 40.42
CA SER A 26 -30.68 22.97 39.45
C SER A 26 -29.17 22.84 39.47
N MET A 27 -28.69 21.62 39.20
CA MET A 27 -27.31 21.28 38.91
C MET A 27 -27.24 20.43 37.67
N THR A 28 -26.11 20.40 37.00
CA THR A 28 -25.85 19.53 35.87
C THR A 28 -24.89 18.42 36.27
N ILE A 29 -25.18 17.21 35.78
CA ILE A 29 -24.30 16.04 35.83
C ILE A 29 -23.90 15.73 34.42
N THR A 30 -22.59 15.72 34.16
CA THR A 30 -22.04 15.34 32.85
C THR A 30 -21.38 13.96 32.97
N VAL A 31 -21.84 12.99 32.17
CA VAL A 31 -21.24 11.65 32.05
C VAL A 31 -20.56 11.63 30.71
N LEU A 32 -19.25 11.37 30.70
CA LEU A 32 -18.43 11.30 29.50
C LEU A 32 -18.08 9.84 29.20
N ASP A 33 -18.11 9.48 27.91
CA ASP A 33 -17.49 8.27 27.43
C ASP A 33 -16.04 8.55 27.10
N ASN A 34 -15.14 7.76 27.64
CA ASN A 34 -13.70 7.86 27.42
C ASN A 34 -13.10 6.49 27.03
N GLN A 35 -13.94 5.54 26.62
CA GLN A 35 -13.51 4.22 26.20
C GLN A 35 -13.40 4.17 24.68
N ASP A 36 -12.25 3.67 24.19
CA ASP A 36 -12.04 3.51 22.77
C ASP A 36 -12.86 2.32 22.23
N PRO A 37 -13.40 2.41 21.00
CA PRO A 37 -14.04 1.28 20.33
C PRO A 37 -13.05 0.15 20.06
N VAL A 38 -13.55 -1.07 19.96
CA VAL A 38 -12.74 -2.27 19.68
C VAL A 38 -12.99 -2.73 18.26
N ILE A 39 -11.92 -2.82 17.44
CA ILE A 39 -11.97 -3.41 16.10
C ILE A 39 -11.69 -4.91 16.20
N SER A 40 -12.56 -5.73 15.61
CA SER A 40 -12.46 -7.19 15.58
C SER A 40 -12.36 -7.72 14.16
N GLY A 41 -11.50 -8.72 13.95
CA GLY A 41 -11.30 -9.34 12.64
C GLY A 41 -10.41 -8.50 11.70
N CYS A 42 -9.44 -7.76 12.26
CA CYS A 42 -8.43 -7.07 11.44
C CYS A 42 -7.72 -8.09 10.54
N PRO A 43 -7.69 -7.88 9.20
CA PRO A 43 -7.04 -8.80 8.27
C PRO A 43 -5.53 -8.92 8.53
N GLY A 44 -4.97 -10.06 8.18
CA GLY A 44 -3.51 -10.21 8.07
C GLY A 44 -2.98 -9.69 6.74
N ASN A 45 -1.66 -9.53 6.64
CA ASN A 45 -0.99 -9.14 5.41
C ASN A 45 -1.28 -10.11 4.27
N LEU A 46 -1.45 -9.56 3.05
CA LEU A 46 -1.70 -10.31 1.82
C LEU A 46 -0.55 -10.11 0.84
N SER A 47 -0.12 -11.19 0.18
CA SER A 47 0.79 -11.15 -0.97
C SER A 47 0.08 -11.78 -2.17
N ILE A 48 0.06 -11.07 -3.30
CA ILE A 48 -0.60 -11.48 -4.55
C ILE A 48 0.31 -11.17 -5.73
N ALA A 49 0.26 -12.00 -6.77
CA ALA A 49 1.02 -11.76 -7.99
C ALA A 49 0.34 -10.67 -8.84
N ALA A 50 1.15 -9.81 -9.44
CA ALA A 50 0.66 -8.80 -10.37
C ALA A 50 0.09 -9.44 -11.65
N GLY A 51 -0.99 -8.88 -12.15
CA GLY A 51 -1.49 -9.16 -13.49
C GLY A 51 -0.65 -8.48 -14.59
N ALA A 52 -1.01 -8.72 -15.85
CA ALA A 52 -0.31 -8.14 -17.00
C ALA A 52 -0.29 -6.60 -17.04
N ALA A 53 -1.18 -5.94 -16.32
CA ALA A 53 -1.26 -4.48 -16.19
C ALA A 53 -0.49 -3.94 -14.97
N CYS A 54 0.37 -4.74 -14.33
CA CYS A 54 1.17 -4.37 -13.15
C CYS A 54 0.33 -3.93 -11.95
N ASN A 55 -0.82 -4.52 -11.82
CA ASN A 55 -1.73 -4.36 -10.70
C ASN A 55 -2.53 -5.63 -10.50
N GLU A 56 -3.18 -5.73 -9.33
CA GLU A 56 -4.08 -6.83 -9.03
C GLU A 56 -5.16 -6.37 -8.05
N THR A 57 -6.31 -7.03 -8.10
CA THR A 57 -7.43 -6.75 -7.21
C THR A 57 -7.33 -7.62 -5.97
N ALA A 58 -7.34 -7.00 -4.79
CA ALA A 58 -7.30 -7.70 -3.53
C ALA A 58 -8.66 -7.73 -2.85
N THR A 59 -9.02 -8.87 -2.27
CA THR A 59 -10.25 -9.05 -1.50
C THR A 59 -9.93 -9.59 -0.10
N TRP A 60 -10.69 -9.14 0.87
CA TRP A 60 -10.59 -9.58 2.27
C TRP A 60 -11.94 -9.41 2.96
N THR A 61 -12.08 -10.00 4.13
CA THR A 61 -13.26 -9.74 4.98
C THR A 61 -13.02 -8.45 5.76
N ALA A 62 -13.90 -7.48 5.59
CA ALA A 62 -13.82 -6.22 6.34
C ALA A 62 -13.98 -6.49 7.84
N PRO A 63 -13.19 -5.84 8.70
CA PRO A 63 -13.35 -5.94 10.14
C PRO A 63 -14.66 -5.28 10.60
N THR A 64 -15.10 -5.67 11.78
CA THR A 64 -16.22 -5.04 12.49
C THR A 64 -15.70 -4.25 13.68
N PHE A 65 -16.52 -3.35 14.23
CA PHE A 65 -16.22 -2.69 15.48
C PHE A 65 -17.37 -2.80 16.46
N SER A 66 -17.05 -2.64 17.73
CA SER A 66 -18.02 -2.55 18.82
C SER A 66 -17.54 -1.58 19.89
N ASP A 67 -18.48 -1.00 20.60
CA ASP A 67 -18.22 -0.15 21.74
C ASP A 67 -19.23 -0.43 22.87
N ASN A 68 -18.88 -0.01 24.11
CA ASN A 68 -19.77 -0.08 25.28
C ASN A 68 -20.97 0.86 25.13
N CYS A 69 -20.81 1.95 24.38
CA CYS A 69 -21.86 2.92 24.08
C CYS A 69 -22.32 2.81 22.64
N THR A 70 -23.60 3.01 22.40
CA THR A 70 -24.18 2.83 21.06
C THR A 70 -23.81 3.98 20.14
N GLY A 71 -23.56 3.69 18.86
CA GLY A 71 -23.26 4.65 17.83
C GLY A 71 -21.82 4.54 17.31
N GLY A 72 -21.44 5.42 16.40
CA GLY A 72 -20.13 5.43 15.78
C GLY A 72 -20.11 4.83 14.38
N SER A 73 -18.92 4.73 13.80
CA SER A 73 -18.70 4.23 12.44
C SER A 73 -17.29 3.66 12.29
N ILE A 74 -17.10 2.83 11.24
CA ILE A 74 -15.79 2.37 10.79
C ILE A 74 -15.58 2.82 9.35
N SER A 75 -14.38 3.32 9.06
CA SER A 75 -13.95 3.75 7.74
C SER A 75 -12.67 3.03 7.33
N THR A 76 -12.35 3.05 6.03
CA THR A 76 -11.14 2.41 5.51
C THR A 76 -10.48 3.27 4.45
N SER A 77 -9.14 3.17 4.32
CA SER A 77 -8.39 3.81 3.24
C SER A 77 -8.65 3.16 1.88
N HIS A 78 -8.88 1.84 1.84
CA HIS A 78 -9.21 1.06 0.65
C HIS A 78 -10.29 0.03 0.99
N ALA A 79 -11.28 -0.14 0.12
CA ALA A 79 -12.32 -1.14 0.28
C ALA A 79 -11.88 -2.51 -0.25
N PRO A 80 -12.43 -3.63 0.27
CA PRO A 80 -12.28 -4.94 -0.36
C PRO A 80 -12.70 -4.90 -1.83
N GLY A 81 -11.87 -5.46 -2.73
CA GLY A 81 -12.07 -5.37 -4.17
C GLY A 81 -11.40 -4.15 -4.83
N SER A 82 -10.62 -3.36 -4.11
CA SER A 82 -9.76 -2.32 -4.69
C SER A 82 -8.59 -2.92 -5.46
N THR A 83 -8.11 -2.19 -6.47
CA THR A 83 -6.94 -2.55 -7.27
C THR A 83 -5.69 -1.89 -6.72
N PHE A 84 -4.60 -2.64 -6.62
CA PHE A 84 -3.30 -2.22 -6.10
C PHE A 84 -2.23 -2.40 -7.15
N SER A 85 -1.34 -1.43 -7.30
CA SER A 85 -0.16 -1.52 -8.17
C SER A 85 0.94 -2.34 -7.52
N VAL A 86 1.91 -2.80 -8.31
CA VAL A 86 3.14 -3.46 -7.82
C VAL A 86 3.78 -2.65 -6.70
N GLY A 87 4.16 -3.36 -5.64
CA GLY A 87 4.69 -2.79 -4.40
C GLY A 87 3.80 -3.07 -3.20
N THR A 88 4.08 -2.42 -2.09
CA THR A 88 3.34 -2.60 -0.83
C THR A 88 2.48 -1.40 -0.52
N THR A 89 1.21 -1.65 -0.24
CA THR A 89 0.22 -0.63 0.17
C THR A 89 -0.36 -1.01 1.53
N THR A 90 -0.30 -0.10 2.49
CA THR A 90 -0.92 -0.28 3.80
C THR A 90 -2.40 0.12 3.74
N VAL A 91 -3.27 -0.81 4.11
CA VAL A 91 -4.71 -0.57 4.29
C VAL A 91 -4.98 -0.33 5.77
N THR A 92 -5.66 0.77 6.08
CA THR A 92 -5.98 1.17 7.45
C THR A 92 -7.49 1.29 7.63
N TYR A 93 -8.00 0.66 8.67
CA TYR A 93 -9.36 0.85 9.19
C TYR A 93 -9.30 1.74 10.42
N THR A 94 -10.23 2.67 10.51
CA THR A 94 -10.41 3.57 11.66
C THR A 94 -11.85 3.49 12.13
N ALA A 95 -12.03 3.06 13.36
CA ALA A 95 -13.32 3.12 14.05
C ALA A 95 -13.36 4.41 14.89
N ILE A 96 -14.51 5.04 14.91
CA ILE A 96 -14.82 6.19 15.77
C ILE A 96 -16.16 5.94 16.45
N ASP A 97 -16.23 6.12 17.74
CA ASP A 97 -17.48 6.03 18.50
C ASP A 97 -18.33 7.31 18.38
N ALA A 98 -19.46 7.36 19.07
CA ALA A 98 -20.35 8.52 19.06
C ALA A 98 -19.79 9.74 19.80
N THR A 99 -18.78 9.57 20.64
CA THR A 99 -18.16 10.63 21.47
C THR A 99 -16.82 11.10 20.94
N GLY A 100 -16.27 10.40 19.93
CA GLY A 100 -15.06 10.78 19.22
C GLY A 100 -13.81 10.00 19.64
N ASN A 101 -13.94 8.96 20.51
CA ASN A 101 -12.81 8.05 20.78
C ASN A 101 -12.56 7.17 19.56
N THR A 102 -11.30 6.78 19.31
CA THR A 102 -10.91 6.12 18.07
C THR A 102 -10.04 4.89 18.30
N ALA A 103 -10.22 3.88 17.44
CA ALA A 103 -9.33 2.74 17.32
C ALA A 103 -8.92 2.54 15.85
N MET A 104 -7.73 1.99 15.64
CA MET A 104 -7.20 1.72 14.30
C MET A 104 -6.67 0.30 14.20
N CYS A 105 -6.78 -0.29 13.01
CA CYS A 105 -6.04 -1.47 12.64
C CYS A 105 -5.55 -1.35 11.20
N SER A 106 -4.40 -1.94 10.88
CA SER A 106 -3.81 -1.89 9.56
C SER A 106 -3.16 -3.21 9.19
N PHE A 107 -3.07 -3.46 7.88
CA PHE A 107 -2.36 -4.58 7.28
C PHE A 107 -1.82 -4.17 5.92
N ASP A 108 -0.84 -4.93 5.42
CA ASP A 108 -0.20 -4.64 4.15
C ASP A 108 -0.71 -5.56 3.04
N ILE A 109 -0.89 -4.97 1.86
CA ILE A 109 -1.11 -5.69 0.61
C ILE A 109 0.13 -5.49 -0.24
N THR A 110 0.83 -6.60 -0.54
CA THR A 110 1.99 -6.61 -1.43
C THR A 110 1.60 -7.23 -2.76
N VAL A 111 1.74 -6.46 -3.83
CA VAL A 111 1.59 -6.94 -5.22
C VAL A 111 2.98 -7.17 -5.77
N GLU A 112 3.29 -8.42 -6.11
CA GLU A 112 4.61 -8.85 -6.56
C GLU A 112 4.63 -9.04 -8.07
N ASP A 113 5.61 -8.41 -8.74
CA ASP A 113 5.93 -8.74 -10.12
C ASP A 113 6.76 -10.03 -10.14
N ASN A 114 6.22 -11.08 -10.74
CA ASN A 114 6.84 -12.38 -10.87
C ASN A 114 7.18 -12.72 -12.34
N VAL A 115 7.04 -11.76 -13.25
CA VAL A 115 7.40 -11.92 -14.66
C VAL A 115 8.86 -11.50 -14.83
N VAL A 116 9.65 -12.37 -15.45
CA VAL A 116 11.04 -12.04 -15.77
C VAL A 116 11.11 -11.19 -17.02
N PRO A 117 12.02 -10.21 -17.11
CA PRO A 117 12.15 -9.36 -18.28
C PRO A 117 12.65 -10.15 -19.50
N GLU A 118 12.22 -9.75 -20.70
CA GLU A 118 12.68 -10.27 -21.97
C GLU A 118 13.78 -9.39 -22.58
N LEU A 119 14.75 -10.01 -23.26
CA LEU A 119 15.86 -9.33 -23.90
C LEU A 119 16.10 -9.88 -25.32
N ALA A 120 15.91 -9.06 -26.33
CA ALA A 120 16.25 -9.39 -27.70
C ALA A 120 17.70 -9.02 -28.03
N CYS A 121 18.56 -10.02 -28.26
CA CYS A 121 19.95 -9.81 -28.66
C CYS A 121 20.06 -9.45 -30.13
N PRO A 122 21.00 -8.56 -30.54
CA PRO A 122 21.35 -8.33 -31.92
C PRO A 122 21.97 -9.59 -32.54
N GLY A 123 21.88 -9.71 -33.87
CA GLY A 123 22.50 -10.82 -34.62
C GLY A 123 24.03 -10.72 -34.57
N ASN A 124 24.69 -11.84 -34.94
CA ASN A 124 26.15 -11.88 -35.09
C ASN A 124 26.64 -10.87 -36.14
N ILE A 125 27.75 -10.20 -35.85
CA ILE A 125 28.38 -9.22 -36.73
C ILE A 125 29.69 -9.81 -37.22
N SER A 126 29.94 -9.72 -38.55
CA SER A 126 31.22 -10.08 -39.18
C SER A 126 31.70 -8.88 -40.02
N MET A 127 32.93 -8.49 -39.82
CA MET A 127 33.55 -7.39 -40.56
C MET A 127 35.05 -7.59 -40.69
N ASN A 128 35.70 -6.82 -41.60
CA ASN A 128 37.14 -6.81 -41.74
C ASN A 128 37.77 -5.93 -40.65
N ASN A 129 39.05 -6.16 -40.34
CA ASN A 129 39.85 -5.30 -39.49
C ASN A 129 40.05 -3.90 -40.10
N ASP A 130 40.24 -2.90 -39.25
CA ASP A 130 40.51 -1.56 -39.67
C ASP A 130 41.91 -1.46 -40.34
N PRO A 131 42.11 -0.58 -41.34
CA PRO A 131 43.37 -0.44 -42.01
C PRO A 131 44.55 -0.16 -41.08
N GLY A 132 45.62 -0.99 -41.21
CA GLY A 132 46.84 -0.84 -40.41
C GLY A 132 46.77 -1.38 -38.99
N THR A 133 45.66 -2.05 -38.59
CA THR A 133 45.50 -2.64 -37.26
C THR A 133 45.10 -4.11 -37.36
N CYS A 134 45.28 -4.85 -36.25
CA CYS A 134 44.75 -6.23 -36.12
C CYS A 134 43.45 -6.25 -35.31
N SER A 135 42.60 -5.21 -35.50
CA SER A 135 41.35 -5.03 -34.76
C SER A 135 40.38 -4.16 -35.56
N ALA A 136 39.13 -4.09 -35.13
CA ALA A 136 38.11 -3.21 -35.68
C ALA A 136 37.27 -2.55 -34.60
N VAL A 137 36.83 -1.32 -34.85
CA VAL A 137 35.82 -0.65 -34.01
C VAL A 137 34.45 -1.13 -34.49
N VAL A 138 33.70 -1.79 -33.60
CA VAL A 138 32.37 -2.36 -33.93
C VAL A 138 31.28 -1.58 -33.23
N THR A 139 30.35 -1.04 -34.01
CA THR A 139 29.14 -0.35 -33.48
C THR A 139 27.90 -1.16 -33.81
N TYR A 140 27.02 -1.26 -32.85
CA TYR A 140 25.72 -1.93 -32.98
C TYR A 140 24.70 -1.29 -32.00
N THR A 141 23.43 -1.53 -32.26
CA THR A 141 22.38 -1.09 -31.34
C THR A 141 22.43 -1.92 -30.06
N THR A 142 22.67 -1.28 -28.93
CA THR A 142 22.62 -1.93 -27.63
C THR A 142 21.21 -2.46 -27.39
N PRO A 143 21.08 -3.73 -26.98
CA PRO A 143 19.76 -4.28 -26.70
C PRO A 143 19.10 -3.57 -25.51
N VAL A 144 17.78 -3.49 -25.57
CA VAL A 144 16.94 -2.96 -24.48
C VAL A 144 16.00 -4.07 -24.06
N GLY A 145 15.92 -4.29 -22.76
CA GLY A 145 14.97 -5.24 -22.18
C GLY A 145 13.56 -4.66 -22.13
N THR A 146 12.60 -5.55 -22.16
CA THR A 146 11.18 -5.23 -21.96
C THR A 146 10.61 -6.11 -20.86
N ASP A 147 9.75 -5.53 -20.06
CA ASP A 147 9.04 -6.20 -18.99
C ASP A 147 7.61 -5.65 -18.92
N ASN A 148 6.69 -6.40 -18.32
CA ASN A 148 5.30 -5.96 -18.20
C ASN A 148 5.14 -4.83 -17.17
N CYS A 149 5.99 -4.82 -16.11
CA CYS A 149 5.88 -3.86 -15.01
C CYS A 149 7.02 -2.84 -14.95
N ALA A 150 8.16 -3.13 -15.61
CA ALA A 150 9.31 -2.24 -15.70
C ALA A 150 9.76 -2.09 -17.15
N SER A 151 9.47 -0.99 -17.82
CA SER A 151 9.90 -0.77 -19.21
C SER A 151 10.28 0.70 -19.43
N PRO A 152 11.44 0.98 -20.06
CA PRO A 152 12.46 0.05 -20.53
C PRO A 152 13.35 -0.48 -19.38
N VAL A 153 13.77 -1.76 -19.49
CA VAL A 153 14.75 -2.36 -18.57
C VAL A 153 16.14 -2.17 -19.15
N THR A 154 17.07 -1.62 -18.38
CA THR A 154 18.44 -1.35 -18.89
C THR A 154 19.23 -2.66 -19.01
N ALA A 155 19.73 -2.94 -20.22
CA ALA A 155 20.62 -4.05 -20.44
C ALA A 155 22.09 -3.67 -20.12
N MET A 156 22.75 -4.52 -19.34
CA MET A 156 24.15 -4.36 -18.96
C MET A 156 25.02 -5.40 -19.67
N VAL A 157 26.22 -5.00 -20.12
CA VAL A 157 27.23 -5.94 -20.64
C VAL A 157 27.77 -6.78 -19.50
N THR A 158 27.67 -8.09 -19.59
CA THR A 158 28.21 -9.04 -18.60
C THR A 158 29.47 -9.76 -19.08
N VAL A 159 29.64 -9.91 -20.40
CA VAL A 159 30.83 -10.51 -21.03
C VAL A 159 31.21 -9.70 -22.26
N GLY A 160 32.50 -9.50 -22.49
CA GLY A 160 33.04 -8.78 -23.63
C GLY A 160 33.00 -7.25 -23.45
N THR A 161 33.02 -6.52 -24.57
CA THR A 161 33.02 -5.07 -24.65
C THR A 161 31.75 -4.57 -25.33
N GLY A 162 31.29 -3.37 -24.95
CA GLY A 162 30.07 -2.79 -25.51
C GLY A 162 30.24 -2.23 -26.93
N SER A 163 29.15 -1.72 -27.48
CA SER A 163 29.12 -1.06 -28.79
C SER A 163 30.08 0.15 -28.83
N GLY A 164 30.78 0.32 -29.95
CA GLY A 164 31.81 1.40 -30.16
C GLY A 164 33.20 1.05 -29.65
N ALA A 165 33.39 -0.14 -29.04
CA ALA A 165 34.69 -0.59 -28.60
C ALA A 165 35.51 -1.25 -29.71
N THR A 166 36.83 -1.42 -29.47
CA THR A 166 37.75 -2.13 -30.34
C THR A 166 37.73 -3.64 -30.07
N PHE A 167 37.51 -4.45 -31.07
CA PHE A 167 37.48 -5.91 -31.04
C PHE A 167 38.69 -6.48 -31.76
N PRO A 168 39.44 -7.47 -31.22
CA PRO A 168 40.54 -8.12 -31.85
C PRO A 168 40.10 -9.04 -33.00
N ILE A 169 41.04 -9.45 -33.90
CA ILE A 169 40.76 -10.51 -34.87
C ILE A 169 40.37 -11.80 -34.15
N GLY A 170 39.35 -12.46 -34.66
CA GLY A 170 38.78 -13.67 -34.11
C GLY A 170 37.33 -13.52 -33.69
N VAL A 171 36.85 -14.42 -32.85
CA VAL A 171 35.47 -14.38 -32.30
C VAL A 171 35.52 -13.86 -30.89
N THR A 172 34.84 -12.73 -30.65
CA THR A 172 34.66 -12.16 -29.32
C THR A 172 33.19 -12.31 -28.91
N PRO A 173 32.87 -13.10 -27.89
CA PRO A 173 31.51 -13.17 -27.37
C PRO A 173 31.16 -11.85 -26.62
N VAL A 174 29.93 -11.40 -26.82
CA VAL A 174 29.35 -10.26 -26.03
C VAL A 174 28.02 -10.75 -25.46
N SER A 175 27.88 -10.63 -24.15
CA SER A 175 26.66 -11.03 -23.44
C SER A 175 26.06 -9.82 -22.72
N TYR A 176 24.75 -9.77 -22.72
CA TYR A 176 23.94 -8.78 -22.02
C TYR A 176 23.04 -9.46 -21.01
N ARG A 177 22.72 -8.76 -19.95
CA ARG A 177 21.76 -9.15 -18.92
C ARG A 177 20.84 -7.98 -18.61
N VAL A 178 19.60 -8.29 -18.30
CA VAL A 178 18.60 -7.41 -17.67
C VAL A 178 18.19 -8.02 -16.32
N ASP A 179 17.89 -7.18 -15.35
CA ASP A 179 17.44 -7.55 -14.01
C ASP A 179 16.13 -6.84 -13.71
#